data_30ab5290529bb46c2ef570ea66ffa200
#
_entry.id   30ab5290529bb46c2ef570ea66ffa200
#
_cell.length_a   1.000
_cell.length_b   1.000
_cell.length_c   1.000
_cell.angle_alpha   90.00
_cell.angle_beta   90.00
_cell.angle_gamma   90.00
#
_symmetry.space_group_name_H-M   'P 1'
#
loop_
_entity.id
_entity.type
_entity.pdbx_description
1 polymer ?
#
loop_
_entity_poly.entity_id
_entity_poly.type
_entity_poly.pdbx_seq_one_letter_code
_entity_poly.pdbx_strand_id
1 'polypeptide(L)'
;MASHSPGTDQIDTLLWIGIVAAAILIVALVGALLYVLRRYRGERGAEPRQLLGGRALQFRVAGVLTLFAALLFILGVVFTDNAREEPSTGDAGLASLKSEPLKIKATGQQWLWRYDYPNGAFSYYKLVVPVDTAVELEVLSTDVVHTWNVEDLARKADAVPGKTNEVLFSADEEGVYGGDSATLSGQAYAAMRTEVEVVSPEEYEEFVEAQNEEIDAAEERVVGLIENGETP
;
A
#
# COMPACT_ATOMS: atom_id res chain seq x y z
N MET A 1 6.73 8.95 7.99
CA MET A 1 7.25 8.07 6.95
C MET A 1 7.17 8.87 5.66
N ALA A 2 8.27 9.07 4.99
CA ALA A 2 8.24 9.67 3.66
C ALA A 2 7.70 8.60 2.71
N SER A 3 6.73 8.94 1.90
CA SER A 3 6.23 8.04 0.84
C SER A 3 7.18 8.15 -0.34
N HIS A 4 7.54 7.03 -0.92
CA HIS A 4 8.45 6.94 -2.04
C HIS A 4 7.73 6.63 -3.36
N SER A 5 6.41 6.77 -3.37
CA SER A 5 5.57 6.59 -4.54
C SER A 5 4.48 7.67 -4.58
N PRO A 6 4.17 8.24 -5.76
CA PRO A 6 3.19 9.32 -5.91
C PRO A 6 1.79 9.04 -5.31
N GLY A 7 1.42 7.77 -5.14
CA GLY A 7 0.13 7.40 -4.56
C GLY A 7 0.11 7.28 -3.04
N THR A 8 1.27 7.15 -2.39
CA THR A 8 1.34 7.12 -0.93
C THR A 8 1.23 8.51 -0.33
N ASP A 9 1.64 9.57 -1.05
CA ASP A 9 1.51 10.99 -0.63
C ASP A 9 0.06 11.40 -0.40
N GLN A 10 -0.87 10.85 -1.17
CA GLN A 10 -2.29 11.14 -1.01
C GLN A 10 -2.85 10.51 0.28
N ILE A 11 -2.41 9.30 0.62
CA ILE A 11 -2.82 8.60 1.85
C ILE A 11 -2.31 9.38 3.06
N ASP A 12 -1.05 9.83 3.05
CA ASP A 12 -0.47 10.64 4.11
C ASP A 12 -1.20 11.97 4.27
N THR A 13 -1.55 12.64 3.18
CA THR A 13 -2.32 13.88 3.20
C THR A 13 -3.69 13.68 3.84
N LEU A 14 -4.42 12.62 3.48
CA LEU A 14 -5.72 12.29 4.06
C LEU A 14 -5.62 11.94 5.56
N LEU A 15 -4.59 11.22 5.96
CA LEU A 15 -4.30 10.88 7.35
C LEU A 15 -4.05 12.16 8.18
N TRP A 16 -3.25 13.09 7.68
CA TRP A 16 -2.99 14.37 8.34
C TRP A 16 -4.26 15.24 8.45
N ILE A 17 -5.07 15.31 7.40
CA ILE A 17 -6.37 16.00 7.44
C ILE A 17 -7.27 15.39 8.52
N GLY A 18 -7.33 14.05 8.59
CA GLY A 18 -8.10 13.34 9.61
C GLY A 18 -7.60 13.61 11.03
N ILE A 19 -6.31 13.61 11.27
CA ILE A 19 -5.69 13.90 12.56
C ILE A 19 -6.00 15.35 12.99
N VAL A 20 -5.85 16.32 12.10
CA VAL A 20 -6.14 17.74 12.39
C VAL A 20 -7.62 17.93 12.71
N ALA A 21 -8.53 17.34 11.93
CA ALA A 21 -9.96 17.41 12.18
C ALA A 21 -10.34 16.79 13.53
N ALA A 22 -9.78 15.63 13.87
CA ALA A 22 -9.98 14.99 15.19
C ALA A 22 -9.44 15.85 16.34
N ALA A 23 -8.27 16.45 16.19
CA ALA A 23 -7.69 17.34 17.18
C ALA A 23 -8.57 18.58 17.45
N ILE A 24 -9.09 19.20 16.39
CA ILE A 24 -10.04 20.34 16.51
C ILE A 24 -11.29 19.93 17.29
N LEU A 25 -11.86 18.75 16.95
CA LEU A 25 -13.04 18.21 17.64
C LEU A 25 -12.77 17.97 19.13
N ILE A 26 -11.65 17.35 19.46
CA ILE A 26 -11.24 17.09 20.86
C ILE A 26 -11.10 18.41 21.63
N VAL A 27 -10.42 19.41 21.06
CA VAL A 27 -10.25 20.73 21.69
C VAL A 27 -11.61 21.40 21.93
N ALA A 28 -12.52 21.33 20.95
CA ALA A 28 -13.87 21.88 21.09
C ALA A 28 -14.67 21.17 22.20
N LEU A 29 -14.62 19.83 22.27
CA LEU A 29 -15.28 19.06 23.31
C LEU A 29 -14.72 19.33 24.71
N VAL A 30 -13.39 19.36 24.85
CA VAL A 30 -12.73 19.67 26.12
C VAL A 30 -13.03 21.11 26.54
N GLY A 31 -12.99 22.06 25.59
CA GLY A 31 -13.37 23.46 25.84
C GLY A 31 -14.82 23.62 26.32
N ALA A 32 -15.75 22.92 25.66
CA ALA A 32 -17.15 22.88 26.06
C ALA A 32 -17.33 22.27 27.46
N LEU A 33 -16.65 21.17 27.75
CA LEU A 33 -16.67 20.55 29.08
C LEU A 33 -16.13 21.48 30.16
N LEU A 34 -14.98 22.09 29.92
CA LEU A 34 -14.38 23.05 30.86
C LEU A 34 -15.27 24.28 31.06
N TYR A 35 -15.91 24.79 30.01
CA TYR A 35 -16.90 25.85 30.10
C TYR A 35 -18.07 25.45 30.97
N VAL A 36 -18.66 24.27 30.79
CA VAL A 36 -19.76 23.75 31.59
C VAL A 36 -19.32 23.60 33.07
N LEU A 37 -18.16 22.98 33.30
CA LEU A 37 -17.63 22.83 34.67
C LEU A 37 -17.41 24.17 35.37
N ARG A 38 -16.89 25.18 34.69
CA ARG A 38 -16.71 26.51 35.23
C ARG A 38 -18.03 27.24 35.42
N ARG A 39 -18.94 27.18 34.46
CA ARG A 39 -20.22 27.90 34.46
C ARG A 39 -21.19 27.37 35.51
N TYR A 40 -21.16 26.06 35.74
CA TYR A 40 -22.04 25.38 36.67
C TYR A 40 -21.34 24.88 37.94
N ARG A 41 -20.18 25.47 38.27
CA ARG A 41 -19.49 25.25 39.53
C ARG A 41 -20.33 25.88 40.63
N GLY A 42 -21.22 25.09 41.25
CA GLY A 42 -22.10 25.52 42.33
C GLY A 42 -21.32 25.87 43.59
N GLU A 43 -21.77 26.91 44.29
CA GLU A 43 -21.33 27.15 45.66
C GLU A 43 -21.80 25.99 46.54
N ARG A 44 -20.96 25.55 47.47
CA ARG A 44 -21.32 24.45 48.39
C ARG A 44 -22.57 24.83 49.16
N GLY A 45 -23.70 24.11 48.92
CA GLY A 45 -24.98 24.32 49.58
C GLY A 45 -26.12 24.87 48.72
N ALA A 46 -25.88 25.15 47.43
CA ALA A 46 -26.96 25.50 46.51
C ALA A 46 -27.76 24.24 46.13
N GLU A 47 -29.08 24.29 46.30
CA GLU A 47 -29.94 23.21 45.82
C GLU A 47 -29.86 23.09 44.28
N PRO A 48 -29.71 21.88 43.74
CA PRO A 48 -29.59 21.65 42.30
C PRO A 48 -30.88 22.09 41.62
N ARG A 49 -30.81 23.08 40.75
CA ARG A 49 -31.95 23.53 39.94
C ARG A 49 -32.25 22.44 38.90
N GLN A 50 -33.44 21.89 38.92
CA GLN A 50 -33.88 20.96 37.89
C GLN A 50 -34.02 21.70 36.55
N LEU A 51 -33.03 21.55 35.71
CA LEU A 51 -33.09 22.00 34.31
C LEU A 51 -33.83 20.92 33.50
N LEU A 52 -35.13 21.01 33.42
CA LEU A 52 -35.93 20.25 32.45
C LEU A 52 -35.55 20.80 31.06
N GLY A 53 -34.66 20.10 30.37
CA GLY A 53 -34.25 20.47 29.01
C GLY A 53 -35.47 20.52 28.10
N GLY A 54 -35.77 21.70 27.56
CA GLY A 54 -36.91 21.86 26.64
C GLY A 54 -36.74 20.96 25.40
N ARG A 55 -37.81 20.28 24.99
CA ARG A 55 -37.81 19.43 23.77
C ARG A 55 -37.20 20.13 22.57
N ALA A 56 -37.42 21.43 22.41
CA ALA A 56 -36.85 22.25 21.35
C ALA A 56 -35.30 22.26 21.35
N LEU A 57 -34.65 22.31 22.51
CA LEU A 57 -33.20 22.24 22.61
C LEU A 57 -32.67 20.86 22.24
N GLN A 58 -33.33 19.81 22.70
CA GLN A 58 -32.98 18.42 22.35
C GLN A 58 -33.05 18.19 20.84
N PHE A 59 -34.12 18.65 20.18
CA PHE A 59 -34.25 18.53 18.72
C PHE A 59 -33.21 19.36 17.95
N ARG A 60 -32.85 20.56 18.43
CA ARG A 60 -31.79 21.37 17.82
C ARG A 60 -30.44 20.67 17.92
N VAL A 61 -30.06 20.17 19.09
CA VAL A 61 -28.82 19.44 19.29
C VAL A 61 -28.80 18.18 18.47
N ALA A 62 -29.87 17.38 18.48
CA ALA A 62 -29.98 16.17 17.66
C ALA A 62 -29.85 16.52 16.16
N GLY A 63 -30.53 17.57 15.67
CA GLY A 63 -30.45 18.02 14.29
C GLY A 63 -29.03 18.41 13.87
N VAL A 64 -28.32 19.18 14.70
CA VAL A 64 -26.93 19.57 14.44
C VAL A 64 -26.01 18.34 14.38
N LEU A 65 -26.15 17.40 15.32
CA LEU A 65 -25.36 16.18 15.33
C LEU A 65 -25.65 15.29 14.10
N THR A 66 -26.91 15.17 13.72
CA THR A 66 -27.31 14.41 12.54
C THR A 66 -26.76 15.03 11.25
N LEU A 67 -26.84 16.36 11.11
CA LEU A 67 -26.27 17.05 9.95
C LEU A 67 -24.74 16.88 9.89
N PHE A 68 -24.06 16.97 11.04
CA PHE A 68 -22.62 16.76 11.12
C PHE A 68 -22.23 15.32 10.74
N ALA A 69 -22.97 14.33 11.26
CA ALA A 69 -22.76 12.92 10.90
C ALA A 69 -23.02 12.66 9.41
N ALA A 70 -24.08 13.25 8.85
CA ALA A 70 -24.37 13.16 7.42
C ALA A 70 -23.28 13.80 6.55
N LEU A 71 -22.75 14.95 6.97
CA LEU A 71 -21.62 15.59 6.29
C LEU A 71 -20.38 14.70 6.28
N LEU A 72 -20.02 14.13 7.44
CA LEU A 72 -18.89 13.20 7.54
C LEU A 72 -19.09 11.94 6.70
N PHE A 73 -20.30 11.41 6.66
CA PHE A 73 -20.65 10.26 5.83
C PHE A 73 -20.50 10.58 4.34
N ILE A 74 -21.05 11.73 3.88
CA ILE A 74 -20.91 12.15 2.48
C ILE A 74 -19.45 12.37 2.11
N LEU A 75 -18.69 13.05 2.96
CA LEU A 75 -17.25 13.20 2.75
C LEU A 75 -16.55 11.84 2.65
N GLY A 76 -16.85 10.90 3.55
CA GLY A 76 -16.30 9.56 3.52
C GLY A 76 -16.64 8.81 2.22
N VAL A 77 -17.87 8.91 1.72
CA VAL A 77 -18.28 8.30 0.45
C VAL A 77 -17.52 8.94 -0.72
N VAL A 78 -17.49 10.26 -0.80
CA VAL A 78 -16.80 10.98 -1.90
C VAL A 78 -15.31 10.64 -1.91
N PHE A 79 -14.65 10.64 -0.75
CA PHE A 79 -13.24 10.27 -0.67
C PHE A 79 -13.01 8.80 -1.02
N THR A 80 -13.92 7.90 -0.62
CA THR A 80 -13.80 6.47 -0.95
C THR A 80 -14.01 6.22 -2.45
N ASP A 81 -14.96 6.90 -3.08
CA ASP A 81 -15.19 6.78 -4.52
C ASP A 81 -14.01 7.34 -5.31
N ASN A 82 -13.50 8.51 -4.96
CA ASN A 82 -12.31 9.07 -5.58
C ASN A 82 -11.09 8.14 -5.42
N ALA A 83 -10.92 7.53 -4.24
CA ALA A 83 -9.84 6.57 -4.00
C ALA A 83 -10.02 5.22 -4.72
N ARG A 84 -11.25 4.91 -5.17
CA ARG A 84 -11.53 3.71 -5.99
C ARG A 84 -11.38 3.97 -7.48
N GLU A 85 -11.70 5.19 -7.93
CA GLU A 85 -11.57 5.61 -9.32
C GLU A 85 -10.13 5.93 -9.69
N GLU A 86 -9.26 6.20 -8.70
CA GLU A 86 -7.83 6.24 -8.99
C GLU A 86 -7.36 4.81 -9.22
N PRO A 87 -6.93 4.47 -10.46
CA PRO A 87 -6.25 3.22 -10.72
C PRO A 87 -5.11 3.11 -9.71
N SER A 88 -4.89 1.89 -9.24
CA SER A 88 -3.82 1.60 -8.26
C SER A 88 -2.58 2.41 -8.62
N THR A 89 -2.32 3.45 -7.86
CA THR A 89 -1.09 4.24 -7.78
C THR A 89 -0.32 4.49 -9.07
N GLY A 90 -0.92 4.71 -10.17
CA GLY A 90 -0.08 4.79 -11.34
C GLY A 90 -0.57 5.68 -12.43
N ASP A 91 -1.84 5.66 -12.75
CA ASP A 91 -2.28 6.29 -14.00
C ASP A 91 -2.08 7.82 -14.00
N ALA A 92 -2.19 8.50 -12.87
CA ALA A 92 -1.92 9.95 -12.81
C ALA A 92 -0.40 10.25 -12.78
N GLY A 93 0.39 9.43 -12.09
CA GLY A 93 1.86 9.54 -12.10
C GLY A 93 2.47 8.97 -13.38
N LEU A 94 1.90 7.87 -13.89
CA LEU A 94 2.36 7.17 -15.09
C LEU A 94 1.93 7.83 -16.38
N ALA A 95 0.81 8.53 -16.42
CA ALA A 95 0.44 9.38 -17.56
C ALA A 95 1.44 10.52 -17.80
N SER A 96 2.26 10.85 -16.81
CA SER A 96 3.38 11.78 -16.95
C SER A 96 4.68 11.11 -17.43
N LEU A 97 4.81 9.79 -17.29
CA LEU A 97 5.96 9.02 -17.77
C LEU A 97 5.76 8.73 -19.26
N LYS A 98 6.68 9.23 -20.08
CA LYS A 98 6.63 9.17 -21.56
C LYS A 98 6.99 7.80 -22.13
N SER A 99 7.21 6.77 -21.30
CA SER A 99 7.67 5.44 -21.70
C SER A 99 6.64 4.37 -21.37
N GLU A 100 6.62 3.31 -22.16
CA GLU A 100 5.86 2.09 -21.88
C GLU A 100 6.34 1.49 -20.54
N PRO A 101 5.43 1.00 -19.66
CA PRO A 101 5.82 0.45 -18.37
C PRO A 101 6.67 -0.82 -18.52
N LEU A 102 7.64 -0.97 -17.64
CA LEU A 102 8.43 -2.19 -17.51
C LEU A 102 7.54 -3.30 -16.93
N LYS A 103 7.22 -4.30 -17.76
CA LYS A 103 6.36 -5.42 -17.35
C LYS A 103 7.19 -6.52 -16.71
N ILE A 104 6.89 -6.84 -15.46
CA ILE A 104 7.56 -7.89 -14.69
C ILE A 104 6.49 -8.83 -14.13
N LYS A 105 6.74 -10.12 -14.21
CA LYS A 105 5.84 -11.12 -13.67
C LYS A 105 6.32 -11.59 -12.30
N ALA A 106 5.48 -11.40 -11.27
CA ALA A 106 5.73 -11.85 -9.91
C ALA A 106 4.92 -13.12 -9.61
N THR A 107 5.60 -14.24 -9.47
CA THR A 107 4.99 -15.53 -9.16
C THR A 107 5.22 -15.89 -7.70
N GLY A 108 4.14 -15.99 -6.93
CA GLY A 108 4.16 -16.50 -5.57
C GLY A 108 4.07 -18.03 -5.54
N GLN A 109 4.93 -18.64 -4.73
CA GLN A 109 4.82 -20.07 -4.36
C GLN A 109 5.28 -20.21 -2.91
N GLN A 110 4.93 -21.30 -2.28
CA GLN A 110 5.28 -21.56 -0.87
C GLN A 110 6.78 -21.82 -0.70
N TRP A 111 7.56 -20.92 -0.13
CA TRP A 111 7.26 -19.61 0.46
C TRP A 111 8.29 -18.62 -0.07
N LEU A 112 8.25 -18.37 -1.38
CA LEU A 112 9.16 -17.47 -2.08
C LEU A 112 8.44 -16.70 -3.17
N TRP A 113 9.01 -15.59 -3.58
CA TRP A 113 8.66 -14.83 -4.77
C TRP A 113 9.69 -15.07 -5.86
N ARG A 114 9.21 -15.28 -7.10
CA ARG A 114 10.01 -15.29 -8.31
C ARG A 114 9.57 -14.12 -9.19
N TYR A 115 10.53 -13.42 -9.73
CA TYR A 115 10.35 -12.30 -10.66
C TYR A 115 10.92 -12.65 -12.01
N ASP A 116 10.08 -12.66 -13.05
CA ASP A 116 10.48 -12.91 -14.44
C ASP A 116 10.46 -11.58 -15.20
N TYR A 117 11.57 -11.21 -15.82
CA TYR A 117 11.76 -9.98 -16.57
C TYR A 117 11.51 -10.18 -18.06
N PRO A 118 11.17 -9.08 -18.82
CA PRO A 118 10.82 -9.20 -20.26
C PRO A 118 11.92 -9.78 -21.15
N ASN A 119 13.17 -9.62 -20.72
CA ASN A 119 14.37 -10.07 -21.45
C ASN A 119 14.82 -11.50 -21.11
N GLY A 120 14.01 -12.26 -20.37
CA GLY A 120 14.29 -13.64 -20.00
C GLY A 120 15.04 -13.82 -18.68
N ALA A 121 15.62 -12.77 -18.13
CA ALA A 121 16.20 -12.80 -16.79
C ALA A 121 15.15 -13.13 -15.73
N PHE A 122 15.56 -13.72 -14.62
CA PHE A 122 14.70 -13.90 -13.47
C PHE A 122 15.48 -13.77 -12.16
N SER A 123 14.75 -13.47 -11.09
CA SER A 123 15.30 -13.43 -9.74
C SER A 123 14.35 -14.06 -8.74
N TYR A 124 14.90 -14.45 -7.59
CA TYR A 124 14.12 -14.89 -6.45
C TYR A 124 14.25 -13.90 -5.31
N TYR A 125 13.17 -13.70 -4.55
CA TYR A 125 13.14 -12.86 -3.37
C TYR A 125 13.31 -11.35 -3.67
N LYS A 126 14.28 -10.96 -4.47
CA LYS A 126 14.64 -9.58 -4.78
C LYS A 126 14.10 -9.18 -6.18
N LEU A 127 13.32 -8.10 -6.21
CA LEU A 127 12.89 -7.43 -7.42
C LEU A 127 13.79 -6.21 -7.66
N VAL A 128 14.51 -6.17 -8.77
CA VAL A 128 15.36 -5.04 -9.14
C VAL A 128 14.66 -4.22 -10.22
N VAL A 129 14.54 -2.91 -10.01
CA VAL A 129 13.86 -2.01 -10.94
C VAL A 129 14.62 -0.68 -11.06
N PRO A 130 14.58 -0.01 -12.22
CA PRO A 130 15.22 1.29 -12.37
C PRO A 130 14.38 2.42 -11.73
N VAL A 131 15.07 3.42 -11.17
CA VAL A 131 14.44 4.63 -10.62
C VAL A 131 13.68 5.40 -11.72
N ASP A 132 12.66 6.16 -11.35
CA ASP A 132 11.81 6.97 -12.24
C ASP A 132 11.18 6.20 -13.41
N THR A 133 11.06 4.88 -13.28
CA THR A 133 10.47 4.02 -14.29
C THR A 133 9.13 3.46 -13.82
N ALA A 134 8.14 3.49 -14.71
CA ALA A 134 6.87 2.83 -14.48
C ALA A 134 7.05 1.31 -14.51
N VAL A 135 6.63 0.62 -13.47
CA VAL A 135 6.66 -0.84 -13.36
C VAL A 135 5.23 -1.38 -13.30
N GLU A 136 4.89 -2.23 -14.25
CA GLU A 136 3.65 -3.03 -14.23
C GLU A 136 4.00 -4.43 -13.74
N LEU A 137 3.59 -4.75 -12.51
CA LEU A 137 3.85 -6.04 -11.89
C LEU A 137 2.64 -6.95 -12.05
N GLU A 138 2.76 -8.00 -12.86
CA GLU A 138 1.76 -9.06 -13.00
C GLU A 138 1.90 -10.07 -11.86
N VAL A 139 0.98 -10.03 -10.89
CA VAL A 139 1.04 -10.82 -9.67
C VAL A 139 0.14 -12.05 -9.77
N LEU A 140 0.71 -13.23 -9.64
CA LEU A 140 -0.02 -14.49 -9.69
C LEU A 140 0.59 -15.55 -8.74
N SER A 141 -0.12 -16.65 -8.55
CA SER A 141 0.36 -17.78 -7.75
C SER A 141 0.22 -19.10 -8.51
N THR A 142 1.10 -20.05 -8.19
CA THR A 142 1.06 -21.41 -8.72
C THR A 142 0.48 -22.45 -7.76
N ASP A 143 0.30 -22.10 -6.48
CA ASP A 143 -0.15 -23.04 -5.45
C ASP A 143 -1.34 -22.52 -4.62
N VAL A 144 -1.10 -21.64 -3.66
CA VAL A 144 -2.14 -21.06 -2.78
C VAL A 144 -2.15 -19.53 -2.90
N VAL A 145 -3.11 -18.88 -2.27
CA VAL A 145 -3.16 -17.42 -2.27
C VAL A 145 -2.02 -16.85 -1.43
N HIS A 146 -1.28 -15.91 -2.03
CA HIS A 146 -0.31 -15.05 -1.37
C HIS A 146 -0.70 -13.60 -1.57
N THR A 147 -0.08 -12.67 -0.86
CA THR A 147 -0.29 -11.24 -1.08
C THR A 147 1.06 -10.54 -1.16
N TRP A 148 1.39 -10.01 -2.31
CA TRP A 148 2.56 -9.16 -2.47
C TRP A 148 2.29 -7.81 -1.79
N ASN A 149 3.17 -7.40 -0.89
CA ASN A 149 2.99 -6.20 -0.09
C ASN A 149 4.34 -5.51 0.14
N VAL A 150 4.52 -4.35 -0.47
CA VAL A 150 5.64 -3.43 -0.25
C VAL A 150 5.03 -2.05 0.00
N GLU A 151 4.73 -1.75 1.26
CA GLU A 151 3.90 -0.62 1.67
C GLU A 151 4.42 0.75 1.22
N ASP A 152 5.75 0.87 1.13
CA ASP A 152 6.40 2.13 0.76
C ASP A 152 6.36 2.40 -0.75
N LEU A 153 6.03 1.40 -1.59
CA LEU A 153 6.05 1.52 -3.05
C LEU A 153 4.68 1.38 -3.69
N ALA A 154 3.87 0.43 -3.24
CA ALA A 154 2.65 0.09 -3.94
C ALA A 154 1.55 -0.45 -3.02
N ARG A 155 0.33 -0.47 -3.55
CA ARG A 155 -0.80 -1.16 -2.89
C ARG A 155 -0.59 -2.67 -2.92
N LYS A 156 -1.15 -3.35 -1.92
CA LYS A 156 -1.16 -4.82 -1.85
C LYS A 156 -1.85 -5.42 -3.09
N ALA A 157 -1.25 -6.49 -3.60
CA ALA A 157 -1.85 -7.30 -4.64
C ALA A 157 -1.92 -8.77 -4.26
N ASP A 158 -3.09 -9.37 -4.43
CA ASP A 158 -3.28 -10.77 -4.17
C ASP A 158 -2.79 -11.62 -5.35
N ALA A 159 -1.88 -12.54 -5.07
CA ALA A 159 -1.44 -13.59 -5.98
C ALA A 159 -2.40 -14.77 -5.86
N VAL A 160 -3.32 -14.91 -6.80
CA VAL A 160 -4.38 -15.93 -6.77
C VAL A 160 -4.12 -16.98 -7.83
N PRO A 161 -4.18 -18.29 -7.51
CA PRO A 161 -4.04 -19.34 -8.52
C PRO A 161 -5.05 -19.20 -9.65
N GLY A 162 -4.58 -19.22 -10.90
CA GLY A 162 -5.41 -19.11 -12.09
C GLY A 162 -5.93 -17.69 -12.41
N LYS A 163 -5.49 -16.68 -11.68
CA LYS A 163 -5.82 -15.28 -11.94
C LYS A 163 -4.57 -14.41 -11.87
N THR A 164 -4.38 -13.53 -12.84
CA THR A 164 -3.36 -12.49 -12.80
C THR A 164 -3.98 -11.19 -12.28
N ASN A 165 -3.38 -10.60 -11.28
CA ASN A 165 -3.68 -9.25 -10.83
C ASN A 165 -2.50 -8.33 -11.19
N GLU A 166 -2.78 -7.06 -11.45
CA GLU A 166 -1.78 -6.09 -11.88
C GLU A 166 -1.58 -5.03 -10.78
N VAL A 167 -0.33 -4.67 -10.56
CA VAL A 167 0.07 -3.55 -9.72
C VAL A 167 0.98 -2.66 -10.52
N LEU A 168 0.67 -1.39 -10.52
CA LEU A 168 1.43 -0.37 -11.20
C LEU A 168 2.09 0.54 -10.15
N PHE A 169 3.40 0.72 -10.24
CA PHE A 169 4.14 1.62 -9.34
C PHE A 169 5.35 2.25 -10.04
N SER A 170 5.89 3.28 -9.45
CA SER A 170 7.21 3.84 -9.78
C SER A 170 7.87 4.30 -8.48
N ALA A 171 9.18 4.26 -8.43
CA ALA A 171 9.95 4.79 -7.32
C ALA A 171 10.77 6.00 -7.81
N ASP A 172 10.76 7.07 -7.02
CA ASP A 172 11.46 8.34 -7.28
C ASP A 172 12.83 8.44 -6.58
N GLU A 173 13.13 7.49 -5.69
CA GLU A 173 14.39 7.42 -4.96
C GLU A 173 15.00 6.02 -5.07
N GLU A 174 16.32 5.97 -5.30
CA GLU A 174 17.11 4.74 -5.21
C GLU A 174 17.15 4.23 -3.77
N GLY A 175 17.03 2.90 -3.61
CA GLY A 175 17.03 2.31 -2.28
C GLY A 175 16.50 0.89 -2.25
N VAL A 176 16.39 0.36 -1.04
CA VAL A 176 15.90 -0.99 -0.77
C VAL A 176 14.61 -0.91 0.03
N TYR A 177 13.54 -1.40 -0.55
CA TYR A 177 12.20 -1.38 0.01
C TYR A 177 11.78 -2.79 0.40
N GLY A 178 11.65 -3.03 1.70
CA GLY A 178 11.28 -4.34 2.23
C GLY A 178 9.78 -4.61 2.13
N GLY A 179 9.44 -5.86 1.84
CA GLY A 179 8.06 -6.31 1.79
C GLY A 179 7.87 -7.72 2.34
N ASP A 180 6.62 -8.12 2.42
CA ASP A 180 6.24 -9.43 2.94
C ASP A 180 5.02 -10.00 2.20
N SER A 181 4.65 -11.25 2.54
CA SER A 181 3.35 -11.79 2.15
C SER A 181 2.34 -11.53 3.27
N ALA A 182 1.39 -10.64 3.01
CA ALA A 182 0.40 -10.21 4.00
C ALA A 182 -0.76 -11.21 4.22
N THR A 183 -0.74 -12.38 3.56
CA THR A 183 -1.79 -13.41 3.66
C THR A 183 -1.23 -14.72 4.19
N LEU A 184 -1.99 -15.38 5.08
CA LEU A 184 -1.65 -16.69 5.61
C LEU A 184 -1.68 -17.75 4.49
N SER A 185 -0.51 -18.23 4.09
CA SER A 185 -0.31 -19.22 3.03
C SER A 185 0.40 -20.50 3.48
N GLY A 186 0.21 -20.90 4.74
CA GLY A 186 0.80 -22.10 5.34
C GLY A 186 1.79 -21.78 6.47
N GLN A 187 2.55 -22.78 6.92
CA GLN A 187 3.35 -22.67 8.15
C GLN A 187 4.48 -21.63 8.10
N ALA A 188 5.10 -21.44 6.94
CA ALA A 188 6.23 -20.52 6.79
C ALA A 188 5.86 -19.18 6.10
N TYR A 189 4.58 -18.81 6.03
CA TYR A 189 4.13 -17.58 5.38
C TYR A 189 4.84 -16.33 5.93
N ALA A 190 5.11 -16.29 7.23
CA ALA A 190 5.79 -15.17 7.88
C ALA A 190 7.26 -15.01 7.46
N ALA A 191 7.86 -16.06 6.88
CA ALA A 191 9.20 -16.02 6.31
C ALA A 191 9.21 -15.68 4.81
N MET A 192 8.04 -15.64 4.16
CA MET A 192 7.90 -15.26 2.75
C MET A 192 8.03 -13.75 2.61
N ARG A 193 9.24 -13.32 2.42
CA ARG A 193 9.58 -11.91 2.26
C ARG A 193 9.88 -11.58 0.82
N THR A 194 9.85 -10.30 0.51
CA THR A 194 10.33 -9.73 -0.75
C THR A 194 11.11 -8.46 -0.47
N GLU A 195 11.94 -8.09 -1.41
CA GLU A 195 12.74 -6.87 -1.37
C GLU A 195 12.71 -6.25 -2.76
N VAL A 196 12.39 -4.97 -2.84
CA VAL A 196 12.48 -4.20 -4.10
C VAL A 196 13.71 -3.31 -4.00
N GLU A 197 14.68 -3.56 -4.87
CA GLU A 197 15.88 -2.74 -4.99
C GLU A 197 15.70 -1.79 -6.18
N VAL A 198 15.59 -0.51 -5.88
CA VAL A 198 15.50 0.56 -6.86
C VAL A 198 16.90 1.09 -7.12
N VAL A 199 17.35 0.96 -8.36
CA VAL A 199 18.72 1.26 -8.78
C VAL A 199 18.75 2.26 -9.93
N SER A 200 19.94 2.76 -10.29
CA SER A 200 20.09 3.53 -11.52
C SER A 200 19.77 2.71 -12.78
N PRO A 201 19.37 3.32 -13.89
CA PRO A 201 19.13 2.59 -15.13
C PRO A 201 20.34 1.78 -15.62
N GLU A 202 21.56 2.27 -15.37
CA GLU A 202 22.80 1.60 -15.73
C GLU A 202 23.01 0.32 -14.90
N GLU A 203 22.82 0.40 -13.59
CA GLU A 203 22.92 -0.75 -12.69
C GLU A 203 21.82 -1.78 -12.95
N TYR A 204 20.64 -1.35 -13.39
CA TYR A 204 19.58 -2.26 -13.82
C TYR A 204 19.97 -3.05 -15.07
N GLU A 205 20.58 -2.39 -16.07
CA GLU A 205 21.06 -3.08 -17.27
C GLU A 205 22.18 -4.07 -16.93
N GLU A 206 23.13 -3.69 -16.07
CA GLU A 206 24.18 -4.60 -15.57
C GLU A 206 23.62 -5.80 -14.83
N PHE A 207 22.61 -5.60 -13.96
CA PHE A 207 21.93 -6.69 -13.27
C PHE A 207 21.29 -7.66 -14.25
N VAL A 208 20.58 -7.17 -15.26
CA VAL A 208 19.89 -8.00 -16.25
C VAL A 208 20.90 -8.80 -17.09
N GLU A 209 21.99 -8.17 -17.51
CA GLU A 209 23.05 -8.81 -18.28
C GLU A 209 23.72 -9.93 -17.45
N ALA A 210 24.06 -9.65 -16.20
CA ALA A 210 24.62 -10.64 -15.28
C ALA A 210 23.69 -11.83 -15.04
N GLN A 211 22.37 -11.60 -14.88
CA GLN A 211 21.40 -12.69 -14.72
C GLN A 211 21.29 -13.56 -15.97
N ASN A 212 21.31 -12.98 -17.16
CA ASN A 212 21.27 -13.73 -18.40
C ASN A 212 22.54 -14.57 -18.60
N GLU A 213 23.72 -14.01 -18.30
CA GLU A 213 24.98 -14.78 -18.34
C GLU A 213 24.97 -15.99 -17.38
N GLU A 214 24.43 -15.81 -16.15
CA GLU A 214 24.28 -16.90 -15.20
C GLU A 214 23.32 -18.01 -15.69
N ILE A 215 22.21 -17.61 -16.33
CA ILE A 215 21.22 -18.53 -16.92
C ILE A 215 21.86 -19.33 -18.07
N ASP A 216 22.52 -18.66 -19.00
CA ASP A 216 23.19 -19.30 -20.14
C ASP A 216 24.28 -20.29 -19.65
N ALA A 217 25.09 -19.89 -18.67
CA ALA A 217 26.10 -20.77 -18.09
C ALA A 217 25.51 -21.96 -17.32
N ALA A 218 24.31 -21.81 -16.74
CA ALA A 218 23.58 -22.88 -16.09
C ALA A 218 23.00 -23.88 -17.13
N GLU A 219 22.44 -23.36 -18.21
CA GLU A 219 21.90 -24.16 -19.31
C GLU A 219 23.01 -24.99 -19.98
N GLU A 220 24.16 -24.38 -20.31
CA GLU A 220 25.30 -25.10 -20.88
C GLU A 220 25.77 -26.25 -19.98
N ARG A 221 25.78 -25.99 -18.63
CA ARG A 221 26.17 -27.00 -17.66
C ARG A 221 25.20 -28.17 -17.61
N VAL A 222 23.90 -27.90 -17.63
CA VAL A 222 22.83 -28.92 -17.67
C VAL A 222 22.90 -29.75 -18.95
N VAL A 223 23.05 -29.12 -20.11
CA VAL A 223 23.22 -29.78 -21.39
C VAL A 223 24.45 -30.70 -21.37
N GLY A 224 25.58 -30.24 -20.86
CA GLY A 224 26.81 -31.04 -20.73
C GLY A 224 26.63 -32.26 -19.81
N LEU A 225 25.89 -32.15 -18.72
CA LEU A 225 25.56 -33.28 -17.85
C LEU A 225 24.69 -34.32 -18.54
N ILE A 226 23.67 -33.88 -19.29
CA ILE A 226 22.77 -34.75 -20.05
C ILE A 226 23.54 -35.50 -21.13
N GLU A 227 24.40 -34.82 -21.87
CA GLU A 227 25.22 -35.44 -22.94
C GLU A 227 26.20 -36.46 -22.38
N ASN A 228 26.71 -36.26 -21.20
CA ASN A 228 27.60 -37.18 -20.49
C ASN A 228 26.86 -38.35 -19.80
N GLY A 229 25.52 -38.37 -19.83
CA GLY A 229 24.71 -39.41 -19.18
C GLY A 229 24.64 -39.28 -17.66
N GLU A 230 24.99 -38.11 -17.11
CA GLU A 230 24.85 -37.77 -15.69
C GLU A 230 23.49 -37.09 -15.50
N THR A 231 22.70 -37.57 -14.56
CA THR A 231 21.45 -36.86 -14.15
C THR A 231 21.82 -35.67 -13.27
N PRO A 232 21.23 -34.48 -13.50
CA PRO A 232 21.46 -33.31 -12.67
C PRO A 232 20.94 -33.49 -11.24
#